data_9ad34176d27f34053fb87a90454ad552
#
_entry.id   9ad34176d27f34053fb87a90454ad552
#
_cell.length_a   1.000
_cell.length_b   1.000
_cell.length_c   1.000
_cell.angle_alpha   90.00
_cell.angle_beta   90.00
_cell.angle_gamma   90.00
#
_symmetry.space_group_name_H-M   'P 1'
#
loop_
_entity.id
_entity.type
_entity.pdbx_description
1 polymer ?
#
loop_
_entity_poly.entity_id
_entity_poly.type
_entity_poly.pdbx_seq_one_letter_code
_entity_poly.pdbx_strand_id
1 'polypeptide(L)'
;MGYSRFHLADLQVHTPADPDHEYGEGWSRDPDPAFAEELVARYRRAGVTVLAVTDHNRLDWYPVVRGAGERAGITVFPALEISVNGCHLLALWEATERGHELGRRFLAALWPPGESPFDSTGHPRVVSRGQVAEVAALAVEHHALVLAPHSTAPRSGLFGPGVCRNSDEVAQSGLIAGFDVAGGPSADVLVNPRRQFGAVRPAWFVSGDTRRWEGIGERATYLKMSDEPTLEGLRQAFLVAETRIRLPERLRSRWAHVRGVRFLSDPRPTWPRLTHVRIDGGFHDGLAVELAPGLNAVIGGKGTGKSTLIEILRYVLDAGKPVDKDAAGNRKHNFRANAEAGVYFVDERGDEYEVRRGGDGGSPLLLRDGQETGLAVRRRVSVVVFGQRE
;
A
#
# COMPACT_ATOMS: atom_id res chain seq x y z
N MET A 1 -2.79 9.17 -14.08
CA MET A 1 -1.78 8.62 -13.12
C MET A 1 -2.31 8.94 -11.72
N GLY A 2 -2.64 7.90 -10.95
CA GLY A 2 -3.11 8.08 -9.57
C GLY A 2 -1.96 8.45 -8.62
N TYR A 3 -2.30 9.02 -7.48
CA TYR A 3 -1.35 9.36 -6.42
C TYR A 3 -1.20 8.20 -5.42
N SER A 4 -0.13 8.22 -4.60
CA SER A 4 0.05 7.23 -3.54
C SER A 4 -0.89 7.48 -2.37
N ARG A 5 -1.60 6.43 -1.92
CA ARG A 5 -2.46 6.45 -0.73
C ARG A 5 -2.13 5.29 0.22
N PHE A 6 -2.67 5.33 1.42
CA PHE A 6 -2.58 4.22 2.35
C PHE A 6 -3.65 3.16 2.03
N HIS A 7 -3.19 1.96 1.75
CA HIS A 7 -4.01 0.76 1.61
C HIS A 7 -3.93 -0.05 2.90
N LEU A 8 -5.05 -0.51 3.41
CA LEU A 8 -5.04 -1.48 4.50
C LEU A 8 -4.78 -2.86 3.90
N ALA A 9 -3.68 -3.49 4.31
CA ALA A 9 -3.18 -4.75 3.77
C ALA A 9 -3.12 -5.84 4.83
N ASP A 10 -3.63 -7.02 4.52
CA ASP A 10 -3.33 -8.25 5.26
C ASP A 10 -2.48 -9.16 4.37
N LEU A 11 -1.23 -9.33 4.76
CA LEU A 11 -0.22 -10.03 3.95
C LEU A 11 0.00 -11.49 4.36
N GLN A 12 -0.88 -12.03 5.24
CA GLN A 12 -0.84 -13.44 5.62
C GLN A 12 -2.27 -13.95 5.86
N VAL A 13 -2.81 -14.59 4.84
CA VAL A 13 -4.18 -15.10 4.81
C VAL A 13 -4.16 -16.55 4.37
N HIS A 14 -4.72 -17.44 5.17
CA HIS A 14 -4.88 -18.85 4.86
C HIS A 14 -6.31 -19.14 4.38
N THR A 15 -6.43 -20.17 3.56
CA THR A 15 -7.70 -20.70 3.07
C THR A 15 -7.95 -22.08 3.70
N PRO A 16 -9.05 -22.78 3.37
CA PRO A 16 -9.24 -24.17 3.79
C PRO A 16 -8.19 -25.16 3.24
N ALA A 17 -7.31 -24.72 2.35
CA ALA A 17 -6.14 -25.50 1.94
C ALA A 17 -5.22 -25.83 3.11
N ASP A 18 -5.11 -24.93 4.09
CA ASP A 18 -4.37 -25.16 5.33
C ASP A 18 -5.13 -26.17 6.20
N PRO A 19 -4.49 -27.29 6.58
CA PRO A 19 -5.13 -28.31 7.39
C PRO A 19 -5.52 -27.84 8.79
N ASP A 20 -4.90 -26.77 9.30
CA ASP A 20 -5.12 -26.20 10.61
C ASP A 20 -6.16 -25.04 10.60
N HIS A 21 -6.95 -24.91 9.51
CA HIS A 21 -7.98 -23.89 9.43
C HIS A 21 -9.15 -24.15 10.40
N GLU A 22 -9.76 -23.07 10.89
CA GLU A 22 -10.86 -23.07 11.83
C GLU A 22 -12.13 -22.37 11.21
N TYR A 23 -12.29 -22.43 9.89
CA TYR A 23 -13.45 -21.82 9.20
C TYR A 23 -14.76 -22.56 9.38
N GLY A 24 -14.76 -23.67 10.10
CA GLY A 24 -15.91 -24.55 10.31
C GLY A 24 -15.96 -25.72 9.34
N GLU A 25 -16.89 -26.63 9.61
CA GLU A 25 -17.09 -27.83 8.79
C GLU A 25 -17.71 -27.51 7.43
N GLY A 26 -17.40 -28.31 6.43
CA GLY A 26 -18.01 -28.23 5.08
C GLY A 26 -17.18 -27.52 4.03
N TRP A 27 -16.06 -26.89 4.38
CA TRP A 27 -15.15 -26.32 3.40
C TRP A 27 -14.10 -27.35 2.94
N SER A 28 -13.98 -27.49 1.62
CA SER A 28 -12.98 -28.36 0.99
C SER A 28 -11.59 -27.74 1.03
N ARG A 29 -10.57 -28.60 1.03
CA ARG A 29 -9.17 -28.15 0.76
C ARG A 29 -8.96 -27.71 -0.68
N ASP A 30 -9.82 -28.10 -1.60
CA ASP A 30 -9.77 -27.68 -2.98
C ASP A 30 -10.40 -26.30 -3.15
N PRO A 31 -9.94 -25.49 -4.11
CA PRO A 31 -10.43 -24.15 -4.35
C PRO A 31 -11.95 -24.08 -4.53
N ASP A 32 -12.61 -23.28 -3.70
CA ASP A 32 -14.05 -23.08 -3.70
C ASP A 32 -14.39 -21.59 -3.93
N PRO A 33 -15.06 -21.24 -5.06
CA PRO A 33 -15.46 -19.88 -5.33
C PRO A 33 -16.39 -19.28 -4.26
N ALA A 34 -17.28 -20.07 -3.63
CA ALA A 34 -18.19 -19.56 -2.61
C ALA A 34 -17.43 -19.15 -1.34
N PHE A 35 -16.43 -19.94 -0.93
CA PHE A 35 -15.56 -19.56 0.15
C PHE A 35 -14.78 -18.28 -0.16
N ALA A 36 -14.19 -18.18 -1.37
CA ALA A 36 -13.43 -17.02 -1.80
C ALA A 36 -14.27 -15.73 -1.79
N GLU A 37 -15.53 -15.78 -2.25
CA GLU A 37 -16.45 -14.64 -2.19
C GLU A 37 -16.74 -14.19 -0.75
N GLU A 38 -17.03 -15.11 0.17
CA GLU A 38 -17.30 -14.78 1.57
C GLU A 38 -16.04 -14.24 2.27
N LEU A 39 -14.86 -14.83 2.03
CA LEU A 39 -13.60 -14.37 2.56
C LEU A 39 -13.33 -12.91 2.15
N VAL A 40 -13.39 -12.66 0.84
CA VAL A 40 -13.14 -11.33 0.27
C VAL A 40 -14.18 -10.32 0.74
N ALA A 41 -15.46 -10.70 0.83
CA ALA A 41 -16.52 -9.83 1.35
C ALA A 41 -16.28 -9.41 2.80
N ARG A 42 -15.76 -10.30 3.65
CA ARG A 42 -15.38 -9.97 5.04
C ARG A 42 -14.21 -9.01 5.10
N TYR A 43 -13.16 -9.25 4.32
CA TYR A 43 -12.03 -8.34 4.24
C TYR A 43 -12.43 -6.95 3.72
N ARG A 44 -13.29 -6.88 2.72
CA ARG A 44 -13.84 -5.61 2.21
C ARG A 44 -14.61 -4.85 3.30
N ARG A 45 -15.47 -5.55 4.07
CA ARG A 45 -16.20 -4.95 5.21
C ARG A 45 -15.26 -4.41 6.29
N ALA A 46 -14.11 -5.06 6.49
CA ALA A 46 -13.05 -4.60 7.39
C ALA A 46 -12.20 -3.43 6.83
N GLY A 47 -12.48 -2.99 5.59
CA GLY A 47 -11.75 -1.91 4.92
C GLY A 47 -10.40 -2.33 4.33
N VAL A 48 -10.12 -3.61 4.26
CA VAL A 48 -8.89 -4.15 3.63
C VAL A 48 -9.03 -4.05 2.12
N THR A 49 -7.98 -3.57 1.47
CA THR A 49 -7.90 -3.38 0.01
C THR A 49 -6.77 -4.17 -0.64
N VAL A 50 -5.92 -4.81 0.16
CA VAL A 50 -4.80 -5.63 -0.30
C VAL A 50 -4.72 -6.91 0.52
N LEU A 51 -4.64 -8.05 -0.15
CA LEU A 51 -4.47 -9.38 0.47
C LEU A 51 -3.29 -10.12 -0.14
N ALA A 52 -2.65 -10.99 0.64
CA ALA A 52 -1.79 -12.05 0.14
C ALA A 52 -2.31 -13.41 0.63
N VAL A 53 -2.60 -14.31 -0.30
CA VAL A 53 -2.99 -15.71 0.02
C VAL A 53 -1.72 -16.51 0.21
N THR A 54 -1.50 -17.00 1.44
CA THR A 54 -0.22 -17.54 1.90
C THR A 54 -0.34 -18.96 2.42
N ASP A 55 -1.16 -19.77 1.80
CA ASP A 55 -1.28 -21.19 2.19
C ASP A 55 0.09 -21.86 2.19
N HIS A 56 0.30 -22.78 3.13
CA HIS A 56 1.56 -23.51 3.25
C HIS A 56 1.82 -24.39 2.03
N ASN A 57 2.94 -24.11 1.33
CA ASN A 57 3.40 -24.88 0.16
C ASN A 57 2.35 -25.02 -0.97
N ARG A 58 1.36 -24.11 -1.08
CA ARG A 58 0.26 -24.16 -2.07
C ARG A 58 -0.05 -22.79 -2.67
N LEU A 59 -0.45 -22.78 -3.94
CA LEU A 59 -0.86 -21.58 -4.67
C LEU A 59 -2.18 -21.76 -5.42
N ASP A 60 -2.83 -22.89 -5.30
CA ASP A 60 -4.01 -23.28 -6.08
C ASP A 60 -5.27 -22.46 -5.72
N TRP A 61 -5.35 -21.90 -4.54
CA TRP A 61 -6.43 -21.01 -4.13
C TRP A 61 -6.34 -19.59 -4.69
N TYR A 62 -5.13 -19.16 -5.07
CA TYR A 62 -4.94 -17.79 -5.58
C TYR A 62 -5.89 -17.40 -6.71
N PRO A 63 -6.12 -18.22 -7.78
CA PRO A 63 -6.98 -17.80 -8.90
C PRO A 63 -8.42 -17.50 -8.49
N VAL A 64 -9.02 -18.30 -7.60
CA VAL A 64 -10.41 -18.09 -7.16
C VAL A 64 -10.53 -16.89 -6.21
N VAL A 65 -9.58 -16.71 -5.28
CA VAL A 65 -9.57 -15.56 -4.37
C VAL A 65 -9.26 -14.28 -5.14
N ARG A 66 -8.35 -14.32 -6.13
CA ARG A 66 -8.07 -13.19 -7.02
C ARG A 66 -9.33 -12.77 -7.76
N GLY A 67 -10.06 -13.71 -8.38
CA GLY A 67 -11.29 -13.40 -9.12
C GLY A 67 -12.36 -12.75 -8.22
N ALA A 68 -12.54 -13.22 -7.00
CA ALA A 68 -13.40 -12.57 -6.01
C ALA A 68 -12.89 -11.17 -5.61
N GLY A 69 -11.57 -11.03 -5.43
CA GLY A 69 -10.91 -9.76 -5.10
C GLY A 69 -11.11 -8.69 -6.18
N GLU A 70 -10.91 -9.04 -7.45
CA GLU A 70 -11.13 -8.13 -8.59
C GLU A 70 -12.56 -7.57 -8.62
N ARG A 71 -13.56 -8.42 -8.40
CA ARG A 71 -14.98 -7.99 -8.30
C ARG A 71 -15.25 -7.08 -7.09
N ALA A 72 -14.50 -7.26 -6.02
CA ALA A 72 -14.63 -6.48 -4.79
C ALA A 72 -13.74 -5.23 -4.73
N GLY A 73 -12.85 -5.00 -5.71
CA GLY A 73 -11.87 -3.92 -5.68
C GLY A 73 -10.75 -4.14 -4.66
N ILE A 74 -10.39 -5.41 -4.41
CA ILE A 74 -9.28 -5.81 -3.55
C ILE A 74 -8.18 -6.41 -4.43
N THR A 75 -6.95 -5.92 -4.29
CA THR A 75 -5.79 -6.51 -4.94
C THR A 75 -5.33 -7.74 -4.14
N VAL A 76 -5.22 -8.89 -4.79
CA VAL A 76 -4.79 -10.15 -4.18
C VAL A 76 -3.45 -10.57 -4.77
N PHE A 77 -2.44 -10.74 -3.93
CA PHE A 77 -1.11 -11.22 -4.32
C PHE A 77 -1.03 -12.74 -4.18
N PRO A 78 -0.47 -13.47 -5.17
CA PRO A 78 -0.09 -14.86 -4.98
C PRO A 78 1.09 -14.92 -4.03
N ALA A 79 0.98 -15.77 -3.02
CA ALA A 79 2.02 -15.90 -2.01
C ALA A 79 2.06 -17.32 -1.43
N LEU A 80 3.15 -17.63 -0.75
CA LEU A 80 3.37 -18.89 -0.04
C LEU A 80 3.85 -18.60 1.37
N GLU A 81 3.37 -19.37 2.34
CA GLU A 81 4.09 -19.57 3.59
C GLU A 81 4.94 -20.84 3.52
N ILE A 82 6.22 -20.71 3.86
CA ILE A 82 7.21 -21.80 3.76
C ILE A 82 7.87 -21.96 5.11
N SER A 83 7.89 -23.19 5.63
CA SER A 83 8.64 -23.53 6.83
C SER A 83 10.03 -24.03 6.44
N VAL A 84 11.09 -23.34 6.89
CA VAL A 84 12.49 -23.69 6.64
C VAL A 84 13.17 -23.97 7.96
N ASN A 85 13.50 -25.23 8.23
CA ASN A 85 14.08 -25.65 9.52
C ASN A 85 13.27 -25.15 10.74
N GLY A 86 11.93 -25.03 10.58
CA GLY A 86 11.02 -24.51 11.59
C GLY A 86 10.81 -23.00 11.58
N CYS A 87 11.62 -22.22 10.88
CA CYS A 87 11.39 -20.80 10.65
C CYS A 87 10.42 -20.59 9.49
N HIS A 88 9.43 -19.71 9.66
CA HIS A 88 8.50 -19.40 8.58
C HIS A 88 8.96 -18.18 7.76
N LEU A 89 8.75 -18.23 6.47
CA LEU A 89 8.94 -17.15 5.50
C LEU A 89 7.68 -17.00 4.64
N LEU A 90 7.32 -15.78 4.31
CA LEU A 90 6.35 -15.46 3.27
C LEU A 90 7.10 -15.06 2.00
N ALA A 91 6.73 -15.64 0.87
CA ALA A 91 7.19 -15.24 -0.45
C ALA A 91 6.00 -14.77 -1.28
N LEU A 92 6.02 -13.52 -1.75
CA LEU A 92 4.93 -12.87 -2.47
C LEU A 92 5.38 -12.52 -3.90
N TRP A 93 4.51 -12.71 -4.88
CA TRP A 93 4.74 -12.33 -6.27
C TRP A 93 3.74 -11.29 -6.74
N GLU A 94 3.98 -10.72 -7.94
CA GLU A 94 3.08 -9.75 -8.55
C GLU A 94 1.65 -10.30 -8.68
N ALA A 95 0.64 -9.46 -8.47
CA ALA A 95 -0.78 -9.79 -8.51
C ALA A 95 -1.28 -10.09 -9.95
N THR A 96 -0.59 -10.97 -10.65
CA THR A 96 -0.83 -11.34 -12.05
C THR A 96 -0.68 -12.85 -12.25
N GLU A 97 -1.16 -13.36 -13.39
CA GLU A 97 -0.97 -14.74 -13.81
C GLU A 97 0.53 -15.11 -13.89
N ARG A 98 1.36 -14.18 -14.38
CA ARG A 98 2.81 -14.38 -14.43
C ARG A 98 3.42 -14.50 -13.03
N GLY A 99 2.95 -13.68 -12.08
CA GLY A 99 3.41 -13.79 -10.69
C GLY A 99 3.04 -15.13 -10.06
N HIS A 100 1.82 -15.60 -10.30
CA HIS A 100 1.38 -16.94 -9.88
C HIS A 100 2.26 -18.06 -10.46
N GLU A 101 2.58 -17.98 -11.76
CA GLU A 101 3.47 -18.95 -12.41
C GLU A 101 4.89 -18.91 -11.85
N LEU A 102 5.43 -17.73 -11.53
CA LEU A 102 6.74 -17.60 -10.87
C LEU A 102 6.74 -18.27 -9.49
N GLY A 103 5.67 -18.11 -8.72
CA GLY A 103 5.50 -18.80 -7.43
C GLY A 103 5.46 -20.32 -7.59
N ARG A 104 4.79 -20.85 -8.62
CA ARG A 104 4.78 -22.29 -8.93
C ARG A 104 6.17 -22.82 -9.30
N ARG A 105 6.94 -22.05 -10.06
CA ARG A 105 8.33 -22.42 -10.42
C ARG A 105 9.23 -22.43 -9.19
N PHE A 106 9.09 -21.46 -8.31
CA PHE A 106 9.80 -21.43 -7.04
C PHE A 106 9.46 -22.66 -6.19
N LEU A 107 8.18 -23.00 -6.06
CA LEU A 107 7.74 -24.18 -5.33
C LEU A 107 8.33 -25.47 -5.93
N ALA A 108 8.36 -25.59 -7.25
CA ALA A 108 8.98 -26.71 -7.94
C ALA A 108 10.52 -26.78 -7.76
N ALA A 109 11.18 -25.63 -7.56
CA ALA A 109 12.61 -25.58 -7.24
C ALA A 109 12.91 -26.04 -5.81
N LEU A 110 12.01 -25.75 -4.85
CA LEU A 110 12.10 -26.25 -3.48
C LEU A 110 11.85 -27.75 -3.36
N TRP A 111 10.94 -28.27 -4.17
CA TRP A 111 10.49 -29.67 -4.17
C TRP A 111 10.70 -30.27 -5.57
N PRO A 112 11.92 -30.81 -5.85
CA PRO A 112 12.24 -31.36 -7.16
C PRO A 112 11.36 -32.58 -7.50
N PRO A 113 11.31 -32.98 -8.79
CA PRO A 113 10.48 -34.09 -9.25
C PRO A 113 10.68 -35.36 -8.41
N GLY A 114 9.56 -35.94 -7.96
CA GLY A 114 9.53 -37.11 -7.08
C GLY A 114 9.45 -36.77 -5.59
N GLU A 115 9.60 -35.53 -5.19
CA GLU A 115 9.34 -35.07 -3.82
C GLU A 115 8.00 -34.33 -3.74
N SER A 116 7.19 -34.59 -2.71
CA SER A 116 5.95 -33.90 -2.45
C SER A 116 6.17 -32.76 -1.44
N PRO A 117 5.57 -31.58 -1.62
CA PRO A 117 5.56 -30.55 -0.60
C PRO A 117 4.66 -30.88 0.60
N PHE A 118 3.96 -32.03 0.55
CA PHE A 118 3.07 -32.53 1.59
C PHE A 118 3.46 -33.93 2.02
N ASP A 119 3.20 -34.26 3.28
CA ASP A 119 3.34 -35.60 3.80
C ASP A 119 2.18 -36.52 3.36
N SER A 120 2.17 -37.78 3.80
CA SER A 120 1.15 -38.75 3.46
C SER A 120 -0.23 -38.44 4.04
N THR A 121 -0.33 -37.51 4.99
CA THR A 121 -1.56 -37.04 5.62
C THR A 121 -2.04 -35.72 5.03
N GLY A 122 -1.26 -35.13 4.08
CA GLY A 122 -1.57 -33.86 3.43
C GLY A 122 -1.17 -32.64 4.24
N HIS A 123 -0.33 -32.80 5.30
CA HIS A 123 0.23 -31.64 5.99
C HIS A 123 1.46 -31.10 5.24
N PRO A 124 1.68 -29.78 5.27
CA PRO A 124 2.81 -29.17 4.61
C PRO A 124 4.13 -29.63 5.24
N ARG A 125 5.07 -30.01 4.39
CA ARG A 125 6.40 -30.43 4.83
C ARG A 125 7.32 -29.25 5.06
N VAL A 126 8.21 -29.39 6.03
CA VAL A 126 9.27 -28.43 6.30
C VAL A 126 10.40 -28.59 5.29
N VAL A 127 10.89 -27.50 4.71
CA VAL A 127 12.10 -27.52 3.90
C VAL A 127 13.29 -27.75 4.83
N SER A 128 13.84 -28.93 4.82
CA SER A 128 15.00 -29.34 5.63
C SER A 128 16.35 -29.16 4.92
N ARG A 129 16.31 -28.88 3.61
CA ARG A 129 17.49 -28.61 2.78
C ARG A 129 17.76 -27.11 2.73
N GLY A 130 18.99 -26.72 3.01
CA GLY A 130 19.40 -25.31 2.97
C GLY A 130 19.11 -24.53 4.25
N GLN A 131 19.65 -23.34 4.28
CA GLN A 131 19.47 -22.37 5.36
C GLN A 131 18.32 -21.41 5.03
N VAL A 132 17.77 -20.72 6.04
CA VAL A 132 16.74 -19.70 5.84
C VAL A 132 17.15 -18.65 4.81
N ALA A 133 18.41 -18.19 4.84
CA ALA A 133 18.96 -17.24 3.87
C ALA A 133 18.99 -17.79 2.44
N GLU A 134 19.31 -19.09 2.26
CA GLU A 134 19.36 -19.71 0.92
C GLU A 134 17.97 -19.83 0.30
N VAL A 135 16.97 -20.20 1.10
CA VAL A 135 15.58 -20.26 0.62
C VAL A 135 15.04 -18.85 0.33
N ALA A 136 15.38 -17.87 1.16
CA ALA A 136 15.03 -16.48 0.91
C ALA A 136 15.70 -15.94 -0.38
N ALA A 137 16.98 -16.25 -0.60
CA ALA A 137 17.69 -15.89 -1.82
C ALA A 137 17.07 -16.54 -3.07
N LEU A 138 16.74 -17.83 -3.01
CA LEU A 138 16.05 -18.53 -4.09
C LEU A 138 14.69 -17.88 -4.40
N ALA A 139 13.93 -17.48 -3.38
CA ALA A 139 12.66 -16.76 -3.60
C ALA A 139 12.88 -15.42 -4.31
N VAL A 140 13.91 -14.65 -3.94
CA VAL A 140 14.29 -13.39 -4.59
C VAL A 140 14.74 -13.62 -6.05
N GLU A 141 15.50 -14.68 -6.32
CA GLU A 141 15.88 -15.10 -7.69
C GLU A 141 14.65 -15.41 -8.55
N HIS A 142 13.59 -15.93 -7.94
CA HIS A 142 12.28 -16.14 -8.56
C HIS A 142 11.38 -14.88 -8.51
N HIS A 143 11.96 -13.69 -8.27
CA HIS A 143 11.29 -12.40 -8.25
C HIS A 143 10.27 -12.18 -7.10
N ALA A 144 10.35 -12.95 -6.02
CA ALA A 144 9.50 -12.75 -4.86
C ALA A 144 9.95 -11.53 -4.01
N LEU A 145 8.99 -10.96 -3.29
CA LEU A 145 9.22 -10.17 -2.09
C LEU A 145 9.14 -11.13 -0.89
N VAL A 146 10.17 -11.15 -0.06
CA VAL A 146 10.22 -12.04 1.11
C VAL A 146 9.96 -11.27 2.39
N LEU A 147 9.07 -11.81 3.25
CA LEU A 147 8.75 -11.27 4.56
C LEU A 147 8.93 -12.35 5.64
N ALA A 148 9.21 -11.94 6.88
CA ALA A 148 9.22 -12.81 8.04
C ALA A 148 7.89 -12.66 8.80
N PRO A 149 6.97 -13.63 8.73
CA PRO A 149 5.70 -13.60 9.46
C PRO A 149 5.97 -13.84 10.95
N HIS A 150 5.04 -13.38 11.81
CA HIS A 150 5.09 -13.61 13.27
C HIS A 150 6.53 -13.76 13.80
N SER A 151 7.40 -12.79 13.45
CA SER A 151 8.86 -12.93 13.49
C SER A 151 9.43 -13.20 14.89
N THR A 152 8.65 -12.96 15.95
CA THR A 152 9.02 -13.23 17.35
C THR A 152 8.33 -14.48 17.95
N ALA A 153 7.63 -15.26 17.13
CA ALA A 153 6.97 -16.47 17.60
C ALA A 153 8.01 -17.52 18.10
N PRO A 154 7.77 -18.14 19.28
CA PRO A 154 8.78 -19.00 19.89
C PRO A 154 9.16 -20.25 19.08
N ARG A 155 8.28 -20.73 18.21
CA ARG A 155 8.45 -21.99 17.46
C ARG A 155 8.69 -21.82 15.97
N SER A 156 8.31 -20.66 15.40
CA SER A 156 8.30 -20.44 13.95
C SER A 156 8.83 -19.07 13.53
N GLY A 157 9.03 -18.16 14.48
CA GLY A 157 9.54 -16.83 14.19
C GLY A 157 11.03 -16.77 13.95
N LEU A 158 11.49 -15.93 13.04
CA LEU A 158 12.90 -15.72 12.74
C LEU A 158 13.74 -15.42 14.00
N PHE A 159 13.20 -14.67 14.95
CA PHE A 159 13.81 -14.31 16.24
C PHE A 159 13.31 -15.18 17.39
N GLY A 160 12.60 -16.26 17.10
CA GLY A 160 12.20 -17.25 18.09
C GLY A 160 13.41 -17.95 18.72
N PRO A 161 13.41 -18.22 20.05
CA PRO A 161 14.54 -18.86 20.71
C PRO A 161 14.88 -20.22 20.09
N GLY A 162 16.08 -20.33 19.50
CA GLY A 162 16.57 -21.55 18.89
C GLY A 162 15.97 -21.94 17.54
N VAL A 163 15.09 -21.10 16.95
CA VAL A 163 14.46 -21.35 15.65
C VAL A 163 15.45 -21.10 14.50
N CYS A 164 15.99 -19.90 14.40
CA CYS A 164 17.00 -19.57 13.40
C CYS A 164 18.33 -19.22 14.06
N ARG A 165 19.36 -20.02 13.81
CA ARG A 165 20.69 -19.83 14.43
C ARG A 165 21.37 -18.54 13.97
N ASN A 166 21.19 -18.17 12.69
CA ASN A 166 21.83 -17.00 12.07
C ASN A 166 20.78 -15.88 11.81
N SER A 167 19.83 -15.70 12.73
CA SER A 167 18.75 -14.72 12.56
C SER A 167 19.26 -13.30 12.31
N ASP A 168 20.38 -12.92 12.92
CA ASP A 168 20.98 -11.59 12.77
C ASP A 168 21.55 -11.40 11.36
N GLU A 169 22.28 -12.38 10.84
CA GLU A 169 22.80 -12.36 9.46
C GLU A 169 21.67 -12.31 8.44
N VAL A 170 20.63 -13.13 8.64
CA VAL A 170 19.44 -13.15 7.78
C VAL A 170 18.72 -11.80 7.80
N ALA A 171 18.55 -11.20 8.98
CA ALA A 171 17.90 -9.89 9.12
C ALA A 171 18.70 -8.76 8.45
N GLN A 172 20.03 -8.85 8.43
CA GLN A 172 20.93 -7.85 7.84
C GLN A 172 21.23 -8.10 6.36
N SER A 173 20.89 -9.26 5.82
CA SER A 173 21.19 -9.66 4.43
C SER A 173 20.50 -8.81 3.37
N GLY A 174 19.40 -8.13 3.72
CA GLY A 174 18.53 -7.43 2.77
C GLY A 174 17.60 -8.34 1.97
N LEU A 175 17.63 -9.67 2.20
CA LEU A 175 16.75 -10.63 1.54
C LEU A 175 15.31 -10.55 2.05
N ILE A 176 15.14 -10.22 3.34
CA ILE A 176 13.83 -10.07 3.98
C ILE A 176 13.47 -8.59 4.05
N ALA A 177 12.40 -8.22 3.38
CA ALA A 177 11.96 -6.83 3.27
C ALA A 177 11.22 -6.32 4.51
N GLY A 178 10.49 -7.18 5.23
CA GLY A 178 9.69 -6.79 6.38
C GLY A 178 9.54 -7.89 7.42
N PHE A 179 9.24 -7.49 8.66
CA PHE A 179 9.17 -8.37 9.83
C PHE A 179 7.86 -8.12 10.58
N ASP A 180 7.02 -9.15 10.69
CA ASP A 180 5.78 -9.06 11.46
C ASP A 180 6.09 -9.04 12.97
N VAL A 181 5.59 -8.06 13.67
CA VAL A 181 5.75 -7.91 15.13
C VAL A 181 4.93 -8.93 15.94
N ALA A 182 4.06 -9.71 15.29
CA ALA A 182 3.27 -10.74 15.96
C ALA A 182 4.14 -11.89 16.48
N GLY A 183 3.59 -12.63 17.44
CA GLY A 183 4.20 -13.82 18.03
C GLY A 183 4.60 -13.68 19.49
N GLY A 184 5.36 -12.66 19.86
CA GLY A 184 5.77 -12.44 21.26
C GLY A 184 5.98 -10.96 21.56
N PRO A 185 5.04 -10.27 22.25
CA PRO A 185 5.12 -8.83 22.47
C PRO A 185 6.29 -8.39 23.37
N SER A 186 6.89 -9.29 24.10
CA SER A 186 8.02 -9.02 25.02
C SER A 186 9.40 -9.34 24.44
N ALA A 187 9.50 -9.64 23.15
CA ALA A 187 10.80 -9.94 22.55
C ALA A 187 11.71 -8.70 22.53
N ASP A 188 12.95 -8.87 22.99
CA ASP A 188 13.95 -7.78 23.09
C ASP A 188 14.20 -7.10 21.73
N VAL A 189 14.14 -7.84 20.63
CA VAL A 189 14.31 -7.32 19.26
C VAL A 189 13.31 -6.21 18.90
N LEU A 190 12.11 -6.23 19.47
CA LEU A 190 11.08 -5.22 19.20
C LEU A 190 11.43 -3.86 19.88
N VAL A 191 12.10 -3.91 21.02
CA VAL A 191 12.50 -2.72 21.81
C VAL A 191 13.90 -2.27 21.41
N ASN A 192 14.83 -3.20 21.23
CA ASN A 192 16.24 -2.97 20.92
C ASN A 192 16.67 -3.66 19.61
N PRO A 193 16.16 -3.25 18.44
CA PRO A 193 16.44 -3.95 17.18
C PRO A 193 17.92 -3.88 16.74
N ARG A 194 18.73 -2.98 17.31
CA ARG A 194 20.14 -2.80 16.91
C ARG A 194 20.99 -4.06 17.06
N ARG A 195 20.65 -4.92 18.00
CA ARG A 195 21.39 -6.17 18.22
C ARG A 195 21.28 -7.09 17.00
N GLN A 196 20.08 -7.26 16.45
CA GLN A 196 19.78 -8.12 15.32
C GLN A 196 19.99 -7.44 13.97
N PHE A 197 19.71 -6.15 13.88
CA PHE A 197 19.70 -5.41 12.62
C PHE A 197 20.94 -4.50 12.41
N GLY A 198 21.78 -4.33 13.42
CA GLY A 198 22.93 -3.42 13.30
C GLY A 198 22.52 -1.99 12.97
N ALA A 199 22.99 -1.47 11.85
CA ALA A 199 22.61 -0.16 11.31
C ALA A 199 21.32 -0.18 10.46
N VAL A 200 20.85 -1.34 10.05
CA VAL A 200 19.62 -1.49 9.25
C VAL A 200 18.40 -1.17 10.12
N ARG A 201 17.45 -0.44 9.56
CA ARG A 201 16.17 -0.17 10.24
C ARG A 201 15.16 -1.24 9.82
N PRO A 202 14.60 -1.99 10.77
CA PRO A 202 13.58 -2.98 10.42
C PRO A 202 12.30 -2.32 9.94
N ALA A 203 11.71 -2.90 8.90
CA ALA A 203 10.38 -2.56 8.43
C ALA A 203 9.35 -3.44 9.16
N TRP A 204 8.80 -2.92 10.25
CA TRP A 204 7.80 -3.62 11.06
C TRP A 204 6.41 -3.53 10.44
N PHE A 205 5.70 -4.65 10.39
CA PHE A 205 4.30 -4.72 9.99
C PHE A 205 3.50 -5.66 10.90
N VAL A 206 2.20 -5.76 10.67
CA VAL A 206 1.28 -6.72 11.30
C VAL A 206 0.43 -7.36 10.22
N SER A 207 0.31 -8.67 10.27
CA SER A 207 -0.58 -9.47 9.42
C SER A 207 -1.56 -10.32 10.24
N GLY A 208 -2.63 -10.78 9.59
CA GLY A 208 -3.72 -11.53 10.23
C GLY A 208 -3.27 -12.89 10.75
N ASP A 209 -2.51 -13.62 9.95
CA ASP A 209 -2.31 -15.07 10.09
C ASP A 209 -3.69 -15.76 10.22
N THR A 210 -4.58 -15.38 9.29
CA THR A 210 -6.02 -15.64 9.41
C THR A 210 -6.31 -17.07 8.96
N ARG A 211 -6.92 -17.86 9.85
CA ARG A 211 -7.34 -19.25 9.62
C ARG A 211 -8.79 -19.50 10.03
N ARG A 212 -9.52 -18.45 10.41
CA ARG A 212 -10.90 -18.49 10.89
C ARG A 212 -11.64 -17.20 10.54
N TRP A 213 -12.96 -17.21 10.68
CA TRP A 213 -13.80 -16.06 10.35
C TRP A 213 -13.68 -14.89 11.33
N GLU A 214 -13.36 -15.19 12.59
CA GLU A 214 -13.19 -14.18 13.63
C GLU A 214 -11.86 -13.46 13.49
N GLY A 215 -11.89 -12.16 13.69
CA GLY A 215 -10.68 -11.31 13.67
C GLY A 215 -10.17 -10.95 12.27
N ILE A 216 -10.90 -11.30 11.20
CA ILE A 216 -10.58 -10.85 9.85
C ILE A 216 -10.45 -9.33 9.80
N GLY A 217 -9.28 -8.85 9.35
CA GLY A 217 -8.93 -7.43 9.23
C GLY A 217 -8.61 -6.73 10.56
N GLU A 218 -8.68 -7.40 11.71
CA GLU A 218 -8.26 -6.82 12.99
C GLU A 218 -6.76 -6.54 12.99
N ARG A 219 -5.98 -7.47 12.46
CA ARG A 219 -4.53 -7.39 12.31
C ARG A 219 -4.21 -7.17 10.84
N ALA A 220 -3.90 -5.93 10.50
CA ALA A 220 -3.55 -5.51 9.15
C ALA A 220 -2.66 -4.26 9.24
N THR A 221 -2.01 -3.89 8.15
CA THR A 221 -1.04 -2.79 8.10
C THR A 221 -1.43 -1.80 7.01
N TYR A 222 -1.37 -0.51 7.28
CA TYR A 222 -1.47 0.52 6.25
C TYR A 222 -0.14 0.65 5.51
N LEU A 223 -0.18 0.40 4.20
CA LEU A 223 0.95 0.51 3.27
C LEU A 223 0.67 1.61 2.24
N LYS A 224 1.58 2.58 2.14
CA LYS A 224 1.43 3.69 1.18
C LYS A 224 1.96 3.28 -0.19
N MET A 225 1.05 3.07 -1.12
CA MET A 225 1.32 2.63 -2.50
C MET A 225 0.49 3.45 -3.50
N SER A 226 0.68 3.23 -4.80
CA SER A 226 -0.20 3.75 -5.86
C SER A 226 -1.64 3.25 -5.71
N ASP A 227 -2.59 3.86 -6.42
CA ASP A 227 -3.99 3.42 -6.41
C ASP A 227 -4.16 1.97 -6.85
N GLU A 228 -3.32 1.51 -7.76
CA GLU A 228 -3.20 0.11 -8.17
C GLU A 228 -1.99 -0.50 -7.44
N PRO A 229 -2.19 -1.29 -6.38
CA PRO A 229 -1.11 -1.92 -5.64
C PRO A 229 -0.34 -2.93 -6.50
N THR A 230 0.99 -2.83 -6.49
CA THR A 230 1.92 -3.71 -7.20
C THR A 230 2.95 -4.29 -6.25
N LEU A 231 3.64 -5.36 -6.64
CA LEU A 231 4.75 -5.92 -5.85
C LEU A 231 5.87 -4.89 -5.65
N GLU A 232 6.15 -4.07 -6.67
CA GLU A 232 7.12 -2.99 -6.55
C GLU A 232 6.63 -1.92 -5.56
N GLY A 233 5.31 -1.61 -5.54
CA GLY A 233 4.71 -0.73 -4.54
C GLY A 233 4.90 -1.26 -3.11
N LEU A 234 4.72 -2.57 -2.89
CA LEU A 234 5.02 -3.24 -1.63
C LEU A 234 6.52 -3.11 -1.28
N ARG A 235 7.42 -3.44 -2.24
CA ARG A 235 8.88 -3.33 -2.05
C ARG A 235 9.29 -1.92 -1.61
N GLN A 236 8.77 -0.89 -2.28
CA GLN A 236 9.00 0.52 -1.92
C GLN A 236 8.43 0.88 -0.54
N ALA A 237 7.29 0.31 -0.16
CA ALA A 237 6.71 0.54 1.16
C ALA A 237 7.62 -0.01 2.26
N PHE A 238 8.14 -1.21 2.10
CA PHE A 238 9.07 -1.81 3.05
C PHE A 238 10.45 -1.14 3.04
N LEU A 239 10.95 -0.73 1.89
CA LEU A 239 12.25 -0.04 1.75
C LEU A 239 12.24 1.32 2.49
N VAL A 240 11.13 2.05 2.49
CA VAL A 240 10.98 3.37 3.12
C VAL A 240 9.88 3.32 4.20
N ALA A 241 9.94 2.29 5.06
CA ALA A 241 8.93 1.97 6.08
C ALA A 241 8.56 3.17 6.96
N GLU A 242 9.54 4.02 7.30
CA GLU A 242 9.34 5.20 8.15
C GLU A 242 8.25 6.14 7.65
N THR A 243 8.05 6.27 6.34
CA THR A 243 7.03 7.15 5.73
C THR A 243 5.87 6.39 5.13
N ARG A 244 6.04 5.10 4.82
CA ARG A 244 5.08 4.31 4.05
C ARG A 244 4.36 3.22 4.82
N ILE A 245 4.80 2.87 6.04
CA ILE A 245 4.15 1.87 6.89
C ILE A 245 3.53 2.53 8.11
N ARG A 246 2.28 2.20 8.40
CA ARG A 246 1.56 2.60 9.62
C ARG A 246 0.75 1.43 10.14
N LEU A 247 0.75 1.25 11.44
CA LEU A 247 -0.22 0.34 12.07
C LEU A 247 -1.53 1.09 12.35
N PRO A 248 -2.68 0.42 12.24
CA PRO A 248 -3.95 1.01 12.66
C PRO A 248 -3.90 1.46 14.13
N GLU A 249 -4.54 2.59 14.43
CA GLU A 249 -4.56 3.17 15.79
C GLU A 249 -5.10 2.19 16.83
N ARG A 250 -6.08 1.36 16.46
CA ARG A 250 -6.64 0.31 17.33
C ARG A 250 -5.60 -0.69 17.86
N LEU A 251 -4.44 -0.79 17.19
CA LEU A 251 -3.35 -1.68 17.60
C LEU A 251 -2.32 -0.99 18.52
N ARG A 252 -2.48 0.31 18.83
CA ARG A 252 -1.51 1.09 19.62
C ARG A 252 -1.29 0.50 21.01
N SER A 253 -2.36 0.13 21.71
CA SER A 253 -2.24 -0.45 23.05
C SER A 253 -1.36 -1.70 23.10
N ARG A 254 -1.34 -2.46 21.99
CA ARG A 254 -0.56 -3.70 21.88
C ARG A 254 0.89 -3.46 21.43
N TRP A 255 1.12 -2.52 20.52
CA TRP A 255 2.40 -2.40 19.79
C TRP A 255 3.12 -1.05 19.98
N ALA A 256 2.65 -0.15 20.86
CA ALA A 256 3.31 1.15 21.09
C ALA A 256 4.75 1.04 21.61
N HIS A 257 5.11 -0.10 22.21
CA HIS A 257 6.46 -0.36 22.73
C HIS A 257 7.46 -0.74 21.63
N VAL A 258 7.00 -1.09 20.43
CA VAL A 258 7.88 -1.49 19.32
C VAL A 258 8.57 -0.26 18.74
N ARG A 259 9.89 -0.30 18.73
CA ARG A 259 10.70 0.83 18.28
C ARG A 259 10.56 1.05 16.77
N GLY A 260 10.21 2.27 16.39
CA GLY A 260 10.09 2.67 15.00
C GLY A 260 8.71 2.48 14.37
N VAL A 261 7.78 1.84 15.09
CA VAL A 261 6.39 1.72 14.64
C VAL A 261 5.67 3.08 14.73
N ARG A 262 4.85 3.36 13.73
CA ARG A 262 3.96 4.54 13.68
C ARG A 262 2.53 4.10 13.47
N PHE A 263 1.58 4.89 13.98
CA PHE A 263 0.17 4.57 13.95
C PHE A 263 -0.62 5.57 13.11
N LEU A 264 -1.77 5.14 12.60
CA LEU A 264 -2.67 5.94 11.78
C LEU A 264 -4.12 5.62 12.17
N SER A 265 -4.90 6.64 12.53
CA SER A 265 -6.31 6.49 12.91
C SER A 265 -7.20 6.33 11.68
N ASP A 266 -7.04 7.22 10.73
CA ASP A 266 -7.78 7.23 9.46
C ASP A 266 -6.81 7.62 8.32
N PRO A 267 -6.70 6.83 7.26
CA PRO A 267 -5.86 7.16 6.11
C PRO A 267 -6.45 8.30 5.26
N ARG A 268 -7.72 8.67 5.47
CA ARG A 268 -8.34 9.76 4.72
C ARG A 268 -7.83 11.10 5.24
N PRO A 269 -7.45 12.01 4.35
CA PRO A 269 -7.07 13.36 4.74
C PRO A 269 -8.26 14.09 5.36
N THR A 270 -8.07 14.68 6.54
CA THR A 270 -9.08 15.47 7.28
C THR A 270 -8.90 16.98 7.09
N TRP A 271 -7.93 17.41 6.27
CA TRP A 271 -7.67 18.81 5.96
C TRP A 271 -8.19 19.18 4.58
N PRO A 272 -8.51 20.48 4.34
CA PRO A 272 -8.86 20.99 3.02
C PRO A 272 -7.73 20.74 2.04
N ARG A 273 -8.04 20.29 0.82
CA ARG A 273 -7.04 19.96 -0.20
C ARG A 273 -7.58 20.11 -1.60
N LEU A 274 -6.72 20.50 -2.52
CA LEU A 274 -7.02 20.41 -3.94
C LEU A 274 -7.00 18.93 -4.35
N THR A 275 -7.95 18.52 -5.18
CA THR A 275 -8.11 17.14 -5.64
C THR A 275 -7.74 16.97 -7.11
N HIS A 276 -8.13 17.91 -7.96
CA HIS A 276 -7.69 17.89 -9.35
C HIS A 276 -7.79 19.29 -9.99
N VAL A 277 -7.12 19.43 -11.11
CA VAL A 277 -7.09 20.64 -11.92
C VAL A 277 -7.42 20.27 -13.37
N ARG A 278 -8.29 21.05 -13.99
CA ARG A 278 -8.58 20.97 -15.42
C ARG A 278 -8.38 22.33 -16.06
N ILE A 279 -7.78 22.34 -17.25
CA ILE A 279 -7.59 23.56 -18.05
C ILE A 279 -7.98 23.25 -19.48
N ASP A 280 -8.92 24.02 -20.00
CA ASP A 280 -9.37 23.97 -21.39
C ASP A 280 -8.98 25.28 -22.07
N GLY A 281 -8.27 25.17 -23.18
CA GLY A 281 -7.73 26.32 -23.93
C GLY A 281 -6.40 26.88 -23.42
N GLY A 282 -5.78 27.71 -24.23
CA GLY A 282 -4.48 28.32 -23.93
C GLY A 282 -3.28 27.39 -24.06
N PHE A 283 -2.18 27.69 -23.37
CA PHE A 283 -0.94 26.91 -23.43
C PHE A 283 -1.07 25.52 -22.79
N HIS A 284 -1.96 25.38 -21.82
CA HIS A 284 -2.21 24.13 -21.09
C HIS A 284 -3.50 23.43 -21.55
N ASP A 285 -3.94 23.66 -22.77
CA ASP A 285 -5.17 23.07 -23.30
C ASP A 285 -5.21 21.55 -23.11
N GLY A 286 -6.34 21.03 -22.60
CA GLY A 286 -6.55 19.62 -22.32
C GLY A 286 -5.84 19.10 -21.08
N LEU A 287 -5.22 19.97 -20.25
CA LEU A 287 -4.62 19.53 -18.98
C LEU A 287 -5.70 19.03 -18.03
N ALA A 288 -5.61 17.80 -17.60
CA ALA A 288 -6.40 17.22 -16.52
C ALA A 288 -5.47 16.44 -15.59
N VAL A 289 -5.30 16.88 -14.36
CA VAL A 289 -4.36 16.31 -13.38
C VAL A 289 -5.04 16.08 -12.05
N GLU A 290 -4.97 14.85 -11.56
CA GLU A 290 -5.31 14.52 -10.18
C GLU A 290 -4.16 14.89 -9.25
N LEU A 291 -4.50 15.44 -8.07
CA LEU A 291 -3.55 15.89 -7.06
C LEU A 291 -3.56 14.96 -5.85
N ALA A 292 -2.38 14.57 -5.40
CA ALA A 292 -2.20 13.84 -4.16
C ALA A 292 -2.66 14.67 -2.95
N PRO A 293 -3.15 14.04 -1.88
CA PRO A 293 -3.48 14.75 -0.63
C PRO A 293 -2.29 15.46 0.03
N GLY A 294 -1.07 15.05 -0.30
CA GLY A 294 0.17 15.62 0.23
C GLY A 294 0.91 16.48 -0.78
N LEU A 295 2.24 16.28 -0.86
CA LEU A 295 3.10 17.02 -1.77
C LEU A 295 2.87 16.56 -3.22
N ASN A 296 2.64 17.54 -4.09
CA ASN A 296 2.63 17.36 -5.55
C ASN A 296 3.83 18.12 -6.14
N ALA A 297 4.55 17.51 -7.07
CA ALA A 297 5.69 18.13 -7.73
C ALA A 297 5.41 18.31 -9.23
N VAL A 298 5.57 19.53 -9.74
CA VAL A 298 5.50 19.84 -11.17
C VAL A 298 6.92 19.94 -11.70
N ILE A 299 7.33 18.96 -12.51
CA ILE A 299 8.69 18.85 -13.06
C ILE A 299 8.68 19.10 -14.57
N GLY A 300 9.76 19.67 -15.08
CA GLY A 300 9.93 19.90 -16.53
C GLY A 300 11.08 20.88 -16.80
N GLY A 301 11.51 20.94 -18.06
CA GLY A 301 12.55 21.86 -18.53
C GLY A 301 12.16 23.35 -18.43
N LYS A 302 13.07 24.24 -18.83
CA LYS A 302 12.78 25.67 -18.96
C LYS A 302 11.76 25.87 -20.09
N GLY A 303 10.76 26.74 -19.86
CA GLY A 303 9.75 27.07 -20.88
C GLY A 303 8.55 26.10 -20.95
N THR A 304 8.52 25.02 -20.15
CA THR A 304 7.40 24.05 -20.19
C THR A 304 6.13 24.48 -19.46
N GLY A 305 6.02 25.73 -19.04
CA GLY A 305 4.78 26.29 -18.46
C GLY A 305 4.57 26.05 -16.97
N LYS A 306 5.53 25.47 -16.22
CA LYS A 306 5.38 25.19 -14.78
C LYS A 306 4.94 26.41 -13.96
N SER A 307 5.63 27.53 -14.12
CA SER A 307 5.29 28.79 -13.42
C SER A 307 3.93 29.34 -13.90
N THR A 308 3.62 29.17 -15.18
CA THR A 308 2.32 29.56 -15.74
C THR A 308 1.18 28.76 -15.11
N LEU A 309 1.35 27.46 -14.89
CA LEU A 309 0.36 26.62 -14.19
C LEU A 309 0.12 27.14 -12.76
N ILE A 310 1.17 27.43 -12.02
CA ILE A 310 1.04 27.97 -10.65
C ILE A 310 0.31 29.32 -10.65
N GLU A 311 0.58 30.19 -11.62
CA GLU A 311 -0.11 31.49 -11.74
C GLU A 311 -1.58 31.33 -12.21
N ILE A 312 -1.91 30.32 -13.00
CA ILE A 312 -3.30 29.98 -13.32
C ILE A 312 -4.02 29.54 -12.04
N LEU A 313 -3.42 28.66 -11.24
CA LEU A 313 -4.00 28.24 -9.95
C LEU A 313 -4.21 29.43 -9.01
N ARG A 314 -3.22 30.33 -8.86
CA ARG A 314 -3.32 31.56 -8.09
C ARG A 314 -4.53 32.41 -8.54
N TYR A 315 -4.67 32.57 -9.85
CA TYR A 315 -5.73 33.38 -10.45
C TYR A 315 -7.11 32.72 -10.25
N VAL A 316 -7.26 31.43 -10.54
CA VAL A 316 -8.54 30.70 -10.41
C VAL A 316 -9.01 30.69 -8.97
N LEU A 317 -8.14 30.41 -8.03
CA LEU A 317 -8.45 30.35 -6.59
C LEU A 317 -8.55 31.73 -5.90
N ASP A 318 -8.38 32.81 -6.66
CA ASP A 318 -8.34 34.18 -6.11
C ASP A 318 -7.33 34.33 -4.95
N ALA A 319 -6.18 33.68 -5.05
CA ALA A 319 -5.17 33.57 -4.01
C ALA A 319 -4.20 34.77 -3.95
N GLY A 320 -4.70 35.95 -4.21
CA GLY A 320 -3.93 37.20 -4.16
C GLY A 320 -3.32 37.58 -5.51
N LYS A 321 -2.60 38.72 -5.53
CA LYS A 321 -1.91 39.20 -6.71
C LYS A 321 -0.48 38.68 -6.74
N PRO A 322 0.06 38.31 -7.92
CA PRO A 322 1.47 38.00 -8.03
C PRO A 322 2.31 39.23 -7.73
N VAL A 323 3.43 39.03 -7.03
CA VAL A 323 4.40 40.09 -6.76
C VAL A 323 5.18 40.43 -8.04
N ASP A 324 5.47 39.43 -8.84
CA ASP A 324 6.14 39.58 -10.13
C ASP A 324 5.16 39.97 -11.25
N LYS A 325 5.39 41.15 -11.84
CA LYS A 325 4.59 41.63 -12.97
C LYS A 325 4.74 40.78 -14.23
N ASP A 326 5.92 40.16 -14.42
CA ASP A 326 6.19 39.27 -15.56
C ASP A 326 5.38 37.97 -15.44
N ALA A 327 5.19 37.47 -14.23
CA ALA A 327 4.35 36.31 -13.97
C ALA A 327 2.88 36.55 -14.35
N ALA A 328 2.35 37.74 -13.99
CA ALA A 328 1.01 38.13 -14.38
C ALA A 328 0.85 38.30 -15.90
N GLY A 329 1.85 38.90 -16.57
CA GLY A 329 1.91 39.02 -18.01
C GLY A 329 1.92 37.68 -18.74
N ASN A 330 2.78 36.79 -18.28
CA ASN A 330 2.92 35.41 -18.81
C ASN A 330 1.60 34.63 -18.67
N ARG A 331 0.89 34.74 -17.52
CA ARG A 331 -0.40 34.12 -17.35
C ARG A 331 -1.40 34.63 -18.38
N LYS A 332 -1.55 35.98 -18.53
CA LYS A 332 -2.49 36.57 -19.49
C LYS A 332 -2.21 36.17 -20.92
N HIS A 333 -0.95 36.00 -21.28
CA HIS A 333 -0.55 35.56 -22.62
C HIS A 333 -0.91 34.09 -22.88
N ASN A 334 -0.72 33.23 -21.89
CA ASN A 334 -0.84 31.77 -22.01
C ASN A 334 -2.22 31.22 -21.59
N PHE A 335 -3.02 32.02 -20.86
CA PHE A 335 -4.40 31.72 -20.45
C PHE A 335 -5.30 32.88 -20.90
N ARG A 336 -5.77 32.78 -22.12
CA ARG A 336 -6.50 33.84 -22.85
C ARG A 336 -7.99 33.82 -22.52
N ALA A 337 -8.73 34.81 -23.04
CA ALA A 337 -10.16 34.95 -22.79
C ALA A 337 -11.04 33.76 -23.21
N ASN A 338 -10.56 32.95 -24.16
CA ASN A 338 -11.23 31.72 -24.59
C ASN A 338 -10.81 30.47 -23.79
N ALA A 339 -9.94 30.60 -22.79
CA ALA A 339 -9.53 29.51 -21.90
C ALA A 339 -10.35 29.55 -20.61
N GLU A 340 -10.58 28.37 -20.05
CA GLU A 340 -11.25 28.17 -18.75
C GLU A 340 -10.44 27.16 -17.91
N ALA A 341 -10.40 27.39 -16.61
CA ALA A 341 -9.81 26.40 -15.69
C ALA A 341 -10.76 26.12 -14.53
N GLY A 342 -10.86 24.84 -14.20
CA GLY A 342 -11.53 24.29 -13.02
C GLY A 342 -10.52 23.75 -12.02
N VAL A 343 -10.63 24.16 -10.78
CA VAL A 343 -9.84 23.65 -9.66
C VAL A 343 -10.80 23.05 -8.65
N TYR A 344 -10.62 21.76 -8.39
CA TYR A 344 -11.50 21.01 -7.52
C TYR A 344 -10.84 20.81 -6.15
N PHE A 345 -11.62 20.94 -5.11
CA PHE A 345 -11.13 20.75 -3.75
C PHE A 345 -12.17 20.11 -2.84
N VAL A 346 -11.68 19.51 -1.77
CA VAL A 346 -12.48 18.99 -0.66
C VAL A 346 -12.21 19.86 0.56
N ASP A 347 -13.25 20.30 1.25
CA ASP A 347 -13.11 21.08 2.48
C ASP A 347 -12.84 20.18 3.71
N GLU A 348 -12.70 20.78 4.88
CA GLU A 348 -12.45 20.10 6.16
C GLU A 348 -13.59 19.16 6.60
N ARG A 349 -14.79 19.30 6.01
CA ARG A 349 -15.96 18.45 6.27
C ARG A 349 -16.06 17.29 5.29
N GLY A 350 -15.23 17.31 4.24
CA GLY A 350 -15.29 16.33 3.15
C GLY A 350 -16.25 16.72 2.02
N ASP A 351 -16.79 17.95 2.04
CA ASP A 351 -17.64 18.47 0.97
C ASP A 351 -16.79 18.83 -0.25
N GLU A 352 -17.25 18.44 -1.44
CA GLU A 352 -16.55 18.66 -2.71
C GLU A 352 -17.03 19.97 -3.38
N TYR A 353 -16.07 20.73 -3.90
CA TYR A 353 -16.29 22.00 -4.60
C TYR A 353 -15.45 22.09 -5.86
N GLU A 354 -15.95 22.90 -6.81
CA GLU A 354 -15.20 23.34 -7.99
C GLU A 354 -15.06 24.86 -7.95
N VAL A 355 -13.88 25.38 -8.19
CA VAL A 355 -13.68 26.80 -8.53
C VAL A 355 -13.42 26.90 -10.01
N ARG A 356 -14.28 27.58 -10.73
CA ARG A 356 -14.17 27.76 -12.18
C ARG A 356 -13.93 29.24 -12.51
N ARG A 357 -13.00 29.50 -13.42
CA ARG A 357 -12.69 30.86 -13.87
C ARG A 357 -12.20 30.91 -15.30
N GLY A 358 -12.77 31.78 -16.11
CA GLY A 358 -12.31 32.09 -17.47
C GLY A 358 -11.10 33.01 -17.51
N GLY A 359 -10.35 32.97 -18.60
CA GLY A 359 -9.20 33.82 -18.85
C GLY A 359 -9.59 35.28 -19.26
N ASP A 360 -10.88 35.57 -19.41
CA ASP A 360 -11.48 36.86 -19.77
C ASP A 360 -11.35 37.91 -18.66
N GLY A 361 -10.96 37.54 -17.45
CA GLY A 361 -10.84 38.46 -16.31
C GLY A 361 -12.07 38.46 -15.39
N GLY A 362 -13.07 37.63 -15.66
CA GLY A 362 -14.27 37.47 -14.82
C GLY A 362 -13.96 37.03 -13.38
N SER A 363 -14.95 37.16 -12.50
CA SER A 363 -14.82 36.63 -11.12
C SER A 363 -14.82 35.11 -11.10
N PRO A 364 -14.12 34.50 -10.16
CA PRO A 364 -14.18 33.05 -10.00
C PRO A 364 -15.57 32.62 -9.49
N LEU A 365 -16.10 31.55 -10.04
CA LEU A 365 -17.34 30.89 -9.63
C LEU A 365 -17.02 29.73 -8.70
N LEU A 366 -17.68 29.68 -7.53
CA LEU A 366 -17.64 28.57 -6.62
C LEU A 366 -18.87 27.70 -6.82
N LEU A 367 -18.68 26.46 -7.27
CA LEU A 367 -19.73 25.50 -7.53
C LEU A 367 -19.70 24.36 -6.50
N ARG A 368 -20.87 23.83 -6.16
CA ARG A 368 -21.08 22.59 -5.44
C ARG A 368 -22.11 21.77 -6.20
N ASP A 369 -21.84 20.51 -6.47
CA ASP A 369 -22.69 19.62 -7.28
C ASP A 369 -23.09 20.25 -8.64
N GLY A 370 -22.15 21.00 -9.25
CA GLY A 370 -22.34 21.70 -10.51
C GLY A 370 -23.20 22.98 -10.44
N GLN A 371 -23.70 23.38 -9.25
CA GLN A 371 -24.49 24.57 -9.03
C GLN A 371 -23.67 25.67 -8.38
N GLU A 372 -23.87 26.91 -8.82
CA GLU A 372 -23.21 28.09 -8.25
C GLU A 372 -23.70 28.36 -6.83
N THR A 373 -22.74 28.51 -5.89
CA THR A 373 -23.05 28.68 -4.46
C THR A 373 -23.36 30.16 -4.10
N GLY A 374 -23.03 31.12 -4.95
CA GLY A 374 -23.07 32.54 -4.64
C GLY A 374 -22.07 33.02 -3.58
N LEU A 375 -21.17 32.14 -3.11
CA LEU A 375 -20.17 32.47 -2.11
C LEU A 375 -18.82 32.82 -2.75
N ALA A 376 -18.08 33.73 -2.12
CA ALA A 376 -16.72 34.03 -2.52
C ALA A 376 -15.79 32.81 -2.20
N VAL A 377 -14.89 32.46 -3.11
CA VAL A 377 -13.95 31.32 -2.98
C VAL A 377 -13.20 31.37 -1.66
N ARG A 378 -12.68 32.52 -1.26
CA ARG A 378 -11.90 32.72 -0.01
C ARG A 378 -12.66 32.40 1.28
N ARG A 379 -13.98 32.26 1.23
CA ARG A 379 -14.79 31.85 2.38
C ARG A 379 -14.80 30.32 2.58
N ARG A 380 -14.38 29.57 1.57
CA ARG A 380 -14.38 28.09 1.62
C ARG A 380 -12.99 27.48 1.54
N VAL A 381 -12.09 28.09 0.80
CA VAL A 381 -10.71 27.62 0.69
C VAL A 381 -9.75 28.80 0.86
N SER A 382 -8.76 28.63 1.73
CA SER A 382 -7.65 29.55 1.89
C SER A 382 -6.39 28.91 1.31
N VAL A 383 -5.86 29.53 0.25
CA VAL A 383 -4.67 29.04 -0.45
C VAL A 383 -3.61 30.13 -0.41
N VAL A 384 -2.40 29.74 -0.05
CA VAL A 384 -1.23 30.59 -0.14
C VAL A 384 -0.38 30.11 -1.31
N VAL A 385 -0.06 31.02 -2.23
CA VAL A 385 0.77 30.72 -3.40
C VAL A 385 2.02 31.58 -3.32
N PHE A 386 3.18 30.92 -3.31
CA PHE A 386 4.49 31.59 -3.35
C PHE A 386 5.07 31.52 -4.76
N GLY A 387 5.52 32.63 -5.28
CA GLY A 387 6.28 32.72 -6.52
C GLY A 387 7.79 32.52 -6.28
N GLN A 388 8.55 32.45 -7.35
CA GLN A 388 10.00 32.18 -7.30
C GLN A 388 10.83 33.25 -6.52
N ARG A 389 10.25 34.40 -6.22
CA ARG A 389 10.90 35.54 -5.53
C ARG A 389 10.04 36.13 -4.40
N GLU A 390 9.06 35.35 -3.92
CA GLU A 390 8.14 35.75 -2.85
C GLU A 390 8.52 35.12 -1.49
#